data_b4a7fc5f97223a7e07a8c840b73c27f8
#
_entry.id   b4a7fc5f97223a7e07a8c840b73c27f8
#
_cell.length_a   1.000
_cell.length_b   1.000
_cell.length_c   1.000
_cell.angle_alpha   90.00
_cell.angle_beta   90.00
_cell.angle_gamma   90.00
#
_symmetry.space_group_name_H-M   'P 1'
#
loop_
_entity.id
_entity.type
_entity.pdbx_description
1 polymer ?
#
loop_
_entity_poly.entity_id
_entity_poly.type
_entity_poly.pdbx_seq_one_letter_code
_entity_poly.pdbx_strand_id
1 'polypeptide(L)'
;ELIRNHGEFEMDDRILLKDDGLTDKEKELVKYLIGEFSSSKRLSEHVGFLLKKGSMYKVFNGNLIMHGCVPTEENGEFSLVPVGGEKYSGKKLYDKLNAVVKSASRGDKYAKDYIWYLWCGKKSPLFGRDKMRTYERYFGGTISEKEDPYYNFVKSEEYCQKVLNEFGANGKYAVIVNGHKPVRVKDGEMPES
;
A
#
# COMPACT_ATOMS: atom_id res chain seq x y z
N GLU A 1 -8.39 -16.05 -7.45
CA GLU A 1 -9.53 -16.04 -8.37
C GLU A 1 -10.23 -14.68 -8.44
N LEU A 2 -10.54 -14.06 -7.29
CA LEU A 2 -11.24 -12.78 -7.18
C LEU A 2 -10.46 -11.61 -7.80
N ILE A 3 -9.15 -11.57 -7.59
CA ILE A 3 -8.28 -10.51 -8.13
C ILE A 3 -8.09 -10.67 -9.64
N ARG A 4 -8.04 -11.91 -10.15
CA ARG A 4 -7.96 -12.21 -11.59
C ARG A 4 -9.18 -11.71 -12.38
N ASN A 5 -10.35 -11.68 -11.77
CA ASN A 5 -11.58 -11.29 -12.44
C ASN A 5 -11.78 -9.79 -12.61
N HIS A 6 -10.97 -8.96 -11.92
CA HIS A 6 -11.13 -7.50 -12.01
C HIS A 6 -10.26 -6.84 -13.10
N GLY A 7 -9.24 -7.53 -13.64
CA GLY A 7 -8.42 -7.03 -14.76
C GLY A 7 -7.71 -5.69 -14.54
N GLU A 8 -7.87 -5.10 -13.35
CA GLU A 8 -7.39 -3.76 -13.01
C GLU A 8 -6.02 -3.74 -12.33
N PHE A 9 -5.61 -4.91 -11.78
CA PHE A 9 -4.42 -4.97 -10.92
C PHE A 9 -3.27 -5.68 -11.61
N GLU A 10 -2.13 -5.01 -11.67
CA GLU A 10 -0.88 -5.69 -11.94
C GLU A 10 -0.40 -6.38 -10.65
N MET A 11 -0.76 -7.64 -10.49
CA MET A 11 -0.29 -8.51 -9.41
C MET A 11 0.80 -9.45 -9.92
N ASP A 12 1.76 -9.75 -9.05
CA ASP A 12 2.72 -10.81 -9.31
C ASP A 12 2.00 -12.16 -9.29
N ASP A 13 1.99 -12.88 -10.41
CA ASP A 13 1.30 -14.18 -10.56
C ASP A 13 1.76 -15.23 -9.54
N ARG A 14 2.94 -15.05 -8.94
CA ARG A 14 3.47 -15.94 -7.90
C ARG A 14 2.76 -15.80 -6.56
N ILE A 15 2.12 -14.66 -6.31
CA ILE A 15 1.35 -14.39 -5.08
C ILE A 15 -0.05 -15.03 -5.19
N LEU A 16 -0.49 -15.29 -6.42
CA LEU A 16 -1.77 -15.94 -6.67
C LEU A 16 -1.61 -17.45 -6.44
N LEU A 17 -2.12 -17.95 -5.32
CA LEU A 17 -2.26 -19.39 -5.08
C LEU A 17 -3.09 -19.97 -6.22
N LYS A 18 -2.51 -20.88 -6.99
CA LYS A 18 -3.27 -21.71 -7.93
C LYS A 18 -4.19 -22.59 -7.09
N ASP A 19 -5.45 -22.63 -7.46
CA ASP A 19 -6.54 -23.24 -6.69
C ASP A 19 -6.35 -24.73 -6.33
N ASP A 20 -5.40 -25.42 -6.97
CA ASP A 20 -5.28 -26.87 -6.94
C ASP A 20 -4.08 -27.38 -6.12
N GLY A 21 -3.41 -26.53 -5.35
CA GLY A 21 -2.17 -26.88 -4.65
C GLY A 21 -2.32 -27.30 -3.20
N LEU A 22 -3.45 -27.03 -2.54
CA LEU A 22 -3.61 -27.30 -1.11
C LEU A 22 -4.11 -28.72 -0.87
N THR A 23 -3.43 -29.46 0.01
CA THR A 23 -3.92 -30.73 0.57
C THR A 23 -5.16 -30.48 1.44
N ASP A 24 -5.92 -31.53 1.74
CA ASP A 24 -7.11 -31.41 2.58
C ASP A 24 -6.77 -30.88 3.99
N LYS A 25 -5.63 -31.29 4.56
CA LYS A 25 -5.14 -30.78 5.85
C LYS A 25 -4.81 -29.28 5.80
N GLU A 26 -4.22 -28.81 4.71
CA GLU A 26 -3.94 -27.39 4.51
C GLU A 26 -5.24 -26.60 4.34
N LYS A 27 -6.23 -27.13 3.64
CA LYS A 27 -7.57 -26.51 3.55
C LYS A 27 -8.25 -26.42 4.90
N GLU A 28 -8.16 -27.47 5.72
CA GLU A 28 -8.67 -27.45 7.10
C GLU A 28 -7.95 -26.40 7.95
N LEU A 29 -6.61 -26.31 7.86
CA LEU A 29 -5.85 -25.30 8.56
C LEU A 29 -6.24 -23.87 8.13
N VAL A 30 -6.36 -23.61 6.83
CA VAL A 30 -6.81 -22.30 6.31
C VAL A 30 -8.20 -21.97 6.82
N LYS A 31 -9.13 -22.94 6.80
CA LYS A 31 -10.49 -22.75 7.35
C LYS A 31 -10.47 -22.42 8.84
N TYR A 32 -9.66 -23.13 9.60
CA TYR A 32 -9.45 -22.87 11.02
C TYR A 32 -8.93 -21.45 11.26
N LEU A 33 -7.85 -21.04 10.57
CA LEU A 33 -7.28 -19.70 10.67
C LEU A 33 -8.29 -18.60 10.30
N ILE A 34 -9.05 -18.78 9.22
CA ILE A 34 -10.12 -17.84 8.84
C ILE A 34 -11.15 -17.72 9.97
N GLY A 35 -11.53 -18.83 10.60
CA GLY A 35 -12.44 -18.85 11.73
C GLY A 35 -11.91 -18.05 12.91
N GLU A 36 -10.66 -18.30 13.33
CA GLU A 36 -10.00 -17.62 14.44
C GLU A 36 -9.88 -16.10 14.22
N PHE A 37 -9.41 -15.70 13.03
CA PHE A 37 -9.29 -14.27 12.69
C PHE A 37 -10.65 -13.57 12.61
N SER A 38 -11.65 -14.24 12.03
CA SER A 38 -13.00 -13.66 11.84
C SER A 38 -13.78 -13.55 13.15
N SER A 39 -13.55 -14.45 14.12
CA SER A 39 -14.21 -14.45 15.42
C SER A 39 -13.51 -13.60 16.48
N SER A 40 -12.28 -13.13 16.20
CA SER A 40 -11.52 -12.34 17.14
C SER A 40 -12.15 -10.96 17.38
N LYS A 41 -12.82 -10.78 18.52
CA LYS A 41 -13.41 -9.50 18.93
C LYS A 41 -12.37 -8.38 19.00
N ARG A 42 -11.20 -8.65 19.58
CA ARG A 42 -10.12 -7.68 19.71
C ARG A 42 -9.61 -7.20 18.34
N LEU A 43 -9.41 -8.13 17.41
CA LEU A 43 -8.99 -7.79 16.04
C LEU A 43 -10.06 -6.96 15.34
N SER A 44 -11.32 -7.34 15.45
CA SER A 44 -12.46 -6.61 14.88
C SER A 44 -12.55 -5.18 15.42
N GLU A 45 -12.36 -4.98 16.72
CA GLU A 45 -12.35 -3.66 17.35
C GLU A 45 -11.20 -2.79 16.85
N HIS A 46 -9.97 -3.36 16.74
CA HIS A 46 -8.81 -2.64 16.23
C HIS A 46 -8.98 -2.26 14.74
N VAL A 47 -9.41 -3.19 13.91
CA VAL A 47 -9.67 -2.93 12.49
C VAL A 47 -10.78 -1.90 12.33
N GLY A 48 -11.87 -2.02 13.08
CA GLY A 48 -12.95 -1.04 13.09
C GLY A 48 -12.48 0.36 13.49
N PHE A 49 -11.59 0.47 14.48
CA PHE A 49 -10.98 1.74 14.85
C PHE A 49 -10.13 2.33 13.72
N LEU A 50 -9.25 1.51 13.10
CA LEU A 50 -8.41 1.95 11.98
C LEU A 50 -9.24 2.43 10.79
N LEU A 51 -10.30 1.70 10.42
CA LEU A 51 -11.18 2.07 9.30
C LEU A 51 -11.99 3.33 9.60
N LYS A 52 -12.37 3.56 10.85
CA LYS A 52 -13.15 4.74 11.27
C LYS A 52 -12.29 6.00 11.42
N LYS A 53 -11.08 5.87 11.95
CA LYS A 53 -10.20 6.99 12.33
C LYS A 53 -9.01 7.17 11.41
N GLY A 54 -8.59 6.12 10.72
CA GLY A 54 -7.46 6.13 9.80
C GLY A 54 -7.77 6.88 8.51
N SER A 55 -6.70 7.24 7.81
CA SER A 55 -6.73 7.83 6.49
C SER A 55 -5.46 7.42 5.73
N MET A 56 -5.54 7.38 4.41
CA MET A 56 -4.38 7.12 3.56
C MET A 56 -3.31 8.21 3.65
N TYR A 57 -3.71 9.43 3.99
CA TYR A 57 -2.82 10.56 4.28
C TYR A 57 -3.51 11.55 5.22
N LYS A 58 -2.73 12.44 5.80
CA LYS A 58 -3.23 13.58 6.56
C LYS A 58 -2.34 14.79 6.36
N VAL A 59 -2.94 15.95 6.12
CA VAL A 59 -2.24 17.22 6.24
C VAL A 59 -2.51 17.77 7.64
N PHE A 60 -1.45 18.02 8.40
CA PHE A 60 -1.55 18.54 9.76
C PHE A 60 -0.43 19.56 10.03
N ASN A 61 -0.80 20.73 10.53
CA ASN A 61 0.13 21.86 10.74
C ASN A 61 0.97 22.20 9.49
N GLY A 62 0.37 22.07 8.30
CA GLY A 62 1.05 22.31 7.03
C GLY A 62 1.97 21.18 6.56
N ASN A 63 2.12 20.11 7.34
CA ASN A 63 2.92 18.93 6.98
C ASN A 63 2.07 17.84 6.36
N LEU A 64 2.66 17.05 5.46
CA LEU A 64 2.03 15.86 4.87
C LEU A 64 2.49 14.60 5.61
N ILE A 65 1.53 13.82 6.09
CA ILE A 65 1.78 12.55 6.78
C ILE A 65 1.15 11.43 5.97
N MET A 66 1.92 10.41 5.60
CA MET A 66 1.45 9.22 4.89
C MET A 66 2.28 7.99 5.28
N HIS A 67 1.77 6.79 4.99
CA HIS A 67 2.49 5.56 5.35
C HIS A 67 3.69 5.29 4.43
N GLY A 68 3.47 5.25 3.13
CA GLY A 68 4.48 4.79 2.16
C GLY A 68 4.92 5.89 1.18
N CYS A 69 4.50 5.80 -0.07
CA CYS A 69 4.98 6.66 -1.14
C CYS A 69 3.83 7.23 -1.98
N VAL A 70 4.06 8.33 -2.66
CA VAL A 70 3.22 8.75 -3.80
C VAL A 70 3.73 8.01 -5.03
N PRO A 71 2.95 7.04 -5.60
CA PRO A 71 3.41 6.27 -6.75
C PRO A 71 3.91 7.16 -7.87
N THR A 72 5.14 6.91 -8.33
CA THR A 72 5.89 7.80 -9.22
C THR A 72 6.48 7.03 -10.38
N GLU A 73 6.48 7.61 -11.57
CA GLU A 73 7.14 7.08 -12.76
C GLU A 73 8.64 7.44 -12.75
N GLU A 74 9.43 6.78 -13.60
CA GLU A 74 10.89 7.01 -13.70
C GLU A 74 11.25 8.45 -14.12
N ASN A 75 10.31 9.20 -14.67
CA ASN A 75 10.49 10.62 -15.04
C ASN A 75 10.07 11.60 -13.93
N GLY A 76 9.68 11.11 -12.75
CA GLY A 76 9.23 11.94 -11.63
C GLY A 76 7.76 12.40 -11.69
N GLU A 77 6.99 11.96 -12.70
CA GLU A 77 5.56 12.21 -12.74
C GLU A 77 4.78 11.23 -11.85
N PHE A 78 3.65 11.67 -11.28
CA PHE A 78 2.80 10.79 -10.47
C PHE A 78 2.18 9.70 -11.34
N SER A 79 2.35 8.44 -10.92
CA SER A 79 1.81 7.28 -11.62
C SER A 79 0.28 7.29 -11.64
N LEU A 80 -0.28 6.91 -12.77
CA LEU A 80 -1.69 6.62 -12.91
C LEU A 80 -1.99 5.21 -12.41
N VAL A 81 -2.79 5.11 -11.35
CA VAL A 81 -3.18 3.84 -10.72
C VAL A 81 -4.66 3.59 -10.95
N PRO A 82 -5.05 2.40 -11.44
CA PRO A 82 -6.45 2.08 -11.70
C PRO A 82 -7.22 1.84 -10.38
N VAL A 83 -8.40 2.46 -10.27
CA VAL A 83 -9.33 2.28 -9.14
C VAL A 83 -10.77 2.35 -9.64
N GLY A 84 -11.48 1.23 -9.65
CA GLY A 84 -12.89 1.19 -10.05
C GLY A 84 -13.14 1.52 -11.52
N GLY A 85 -12.28 1.06 -12.42
CA GLY A 85 -12.39 1.30 -13.87
C GLY A 85 -11.82 2.64 -14.36
N GLU A 86 -11.39 3.51 -13.45
CA GLU A 86 -10.76 4.80 -13.79
C GLU A 86 -9.33 4.86 -13.25
N LYS A 87 -8.52 5.78 -13.77
CA LYS A 87 -7.13 5.96 -13.34
C LYS A 87 -6.96 7.27 -12.59
N TYR A 88 -6.27 7.22 -11.47
CA TYR A 88 -6.01 8.37 -10.59
C TYR A 88 -4.53 8.46 -10.25
N SER A 89 -4.05 9.66 -9.95
CA SER A 89 -2.68 9.94 -9.50
C SER A 89 -2.67 10.98 -8.39
N GLY A 90 -1.54 11.13 -7.71
CA GLY A 90 -1.33 12.14 -6.68
C GLY A 90 -2.42 12.13 -5.60
N LYS A 91 -2.84 13.30 -5.15
CA LYS A 91 -3.87 13.46 -4.11
C LYS A 91 -5.21 12.82 -4.48
N LYS A 92 -5.62 12.90 -5.76
CA LYS A 92 -6.89 12.30 -6.22
C LYS A 92 -6.89 10.78 -6.04
N LEU A 93 -5.76 10.12 -6.25
CA LEU A 93 -5.59 8.69 -5.95
C LEU A 93 -5.85 8.43 -4.46
N TYR A 94 -5.21 9.17 -3.58
CA TYR A 94 -5.35 8.98 -2.13
C TYR A 94 -6.78 9.24 -1.64
N ASP A 95 -7.45 10.26 -2.16
CA ASP A 95 -8.86 10.55 -1.84
C ASP A 95 -9.78 9.41 -2.29
N LYS A 96 -9.53 8.84 -3.48
CA LYS A 96 -10.28 7.67 -3.97
C LYS A 96 -10.01 6.43 -3.11
N LEU A 97 -8.75 6.19 -2.73
CA LEU A 97 -8.38 5.08 -1.86
C LEU A 97 -9.00 5.19 -0.46
N ASN A 98 -9.10 6.38 0.10
CA ASN A 98 -9.84 6.61 1.35
C ASN A 98 -11.31 6.16 1.22
N ALA A 99 -11.95 6.43 0.08
CA ALA A 99 -13.33 5.99 -0.17
C ALA A 99 -13.43 4.47 -0.31
N VAL A 100 -12.47 3.83 -1.02
CA VAL A 100 -12.39 2.37 -1.17
C VAL A 100 -12.22 1.69 0.19
N VAL A 101 -11.25 2.12 1.00
CA VAL A 101 -11.00 1.54 2.33
C VAL A 101 -12.24 1.65 3.22
N LYS A 102 -12.94 2.79 3.20
CA LYS A 102 -14.21 2.95 3.93
C LYS A 102 -15.33 2.06 3.39
N SER A 103 -15.36 1.80 2.09
CA SER A 103 -16.35 0.90 1.47
C SER A 103 -16.13 -0.55 1.90
N ALA A 104 -14.88 -0.98 2.05
CA ALA A 104 -14.54 -2.33 2.52
C ALA A 104 -15.14 -2.64 3.90
N SER A 105 -15.19 -1.64 4.81
CA SER A 105 -15.80 -1.79 6.13
C SER A 105 -17.31 -2.06 6.08
N ARG A 106 -17.95 -1.68 4.99
CA ARG A 106 -19.38 -1.91 4.74
C ARG A 106 -19.68 -3.21 3.98
N GLY A 107 -18.66 -4.03 3.74
CA GLY A 107 -18.82 -5.33 3.12
C GLY A 107 -18.62 -5.35 1.59
N ASP A 108 -18.23 -4.23 0.98
CA ASP A 108 -17.97 -4.14 -0.45
C ASP A 108 -16.84 -5.11 -0.85
N LYS A 109 -17.15 -6.03 -1.75
CA LYS A 109 -16.24 -7.10 -2.17
C LYS A 109 -15.04 -6.56 -2.94
N TYR A 110 -15.28 -5.68 -3.92
CA TYR A 110 -14.21 -5.03 -4.68
C TYR A 110 -13.24 -4.29 -3.75
N ALA A 111 -13.78 -3.52 -2.81
CA ALA A 111 -12.98 -2.78 -1.87
C ALA A 111 -12.13 -3.68 -0.94
N LYS A 112 -12.64 -4.84 -0.53
CA LYS A 112 -11.87 -5.84 0.23
C LYS A 112 -10.71 -6.41 -0.59
N ASP A 113 -10.96 -6.75 -1.85
CA ASP A 113 -9.93 -7.23 -2.77
C ASP A 113 -8.90 -6.14 -3.05
N TYR A 114 -9.35 -4.88 -3.15
CA TYR A 114 -8.45 -3.74 -3.33
C TYR A 114 -7.55 -3.49 -2.11
N ILE A 115 -7.99 -3.76 -0.88
CA ILE A 115 -7.13 -3.71 0.32
C ILE A 115 -5.98 -4.71 0.20
N TRP A 116 -6.23 -5.91 -0.34
CA TRP A 116 -5.17 -6.87 -0.62
C TRP A 116 -4.16 -6.33 -1.65
N TYR A 117 -4.65 -5.71 -2.73
CA TYR A 117 -3.77 -5.02 -3.67
C TYR A 117 -2.95 -3.92 -2.99
N LEU A 118 -3.54 -3.12 -2.11
CA LEU A 118 -2.79 -2.08 -1.37
C LEU A 118 -1.67 -2.66 -0.52
N TRP A 119 -1.83 -3.89 -0.03
CA TRP A 119 -0.82 -4.56 0.79
C TRP A 119 0.42 -4.98 -0.01
N CYS A 120 0.28 -5.45 -1.25
CA CYS A 120 1.37 -6.08 -2.00
C CYS A 120 1.41 -5.75 -3.49
N GLY A 121 0.51 -4.92 -4.00
CA GLY A 121 0.41 -4.61 -5.42
C GLY A 121 1.44 -3.59 -5.89
N LYS A 122 1.87 -3.74 -7.15
CA LYS A 122 2.74 -2.78 -7.83
C LYS A 122 2.06 -1.42 -7.90
N LYS A 123 2.82 -0.35 -7.68
CA LYS A 123 2.31 1.04 -7.57
C LYS A 123 1.30 1.27 -6.44
N SER A 124 1.24 0.37 -5.47
CA SER A 124 0.47 0.64 -4.25
C SER A 124 1.19 1.69 -3.40
N PRO A 125 0.49 2.77 -2.98
CA PRO A 125 1.08 3.78 -2.11
C PRO A 125 1.43 3.27 -0.71
N LEU A 126 0.89 2.13 -0.27
CA LEU A 126 1.24 1.52 1.00
C LEU A 126 2.44 0.58 0.89
N PHE A 127 2.61 -0.07 -0.27
CA PHE A 127 3.65 -1.06 -0.47
C PHE A 127 4.96 -0.46 -1.02
N GLY A 128 4.87 0.47 -1.99
CA GLY A 128 6.02 1.21 -2.52
C GLY A 128 7.09 0.36 -3.21
N ARG A 129 6.72 -0.79 -3.78
CA ARG A 129 7.60 -1.70 -4.51
C ARG A 129 6.89 -2.34 -5.70
N ASP A 130 7.67 -2.92 -6.62
CA ASP A 130 7.14 -3.57 -7.82
C ASP A 130 6.59 -4.97 -7.56
N LYS A 131 7.12 -5.69 -6.56
CA LYS A 131 6.72 -7.04 -6.17
C LYS A 131 7.14 -7.36 -4.74
N MET A 132 6.42 -8.28 -4.11
CA MET A 132 6.68 -8.72 -2.75
C MET A 132 7.51 -10.00 -2.75
N ARG A 133 8.60 -10.00 -1.98
CA ARG A 133 9.33 -11.22 -1.64
C ARG A 133 8.51 -12.03 -0.65
N THR A 134 8.33 -13.32 -0.95
CA THR A 134 7.60 -14.25 -0.10
C THR A 134 8.50 -15.38 0.39
N TYR A 135 8.23 -16.61 -0.01
CA TYR A 135 8.96 -17.80 0.44
C TYR A 135 10.06 -18.26 -0.51
N GLU A 136 10.35 -17.53 -1.57
CA GLU A 136 11.32 -17.94 -2.62
C GLU A 136 12.70 -18.26 -2.05
N ARG A 137 13.11 -17.55 -0.99
CA ARG A 137 14.39 -17.82 -0.31
C ARG A 137 14.47 -19.24 0.24
N TYR A 138 13.35 -19.80 0.68
CA TYR A 138 13.31 -21.17 1.21
C TYR A 138 13.38 -22.24 0.12
N PHE A 139 13.05 -21.86 -1.11
CA PHE A 139 13.06 -22.74 -2.29
C PHE A 139 14.25 -22.47 -3.22
N GLY A 140 15.29 -21.78 -2.73
CA GLY A 140 16.50 -21.49 -3.51
C GLY A 140 16.34 -20.41 -4.58
N GLY A 141 15.22 -19.71 -4.60
CA GLY A 141 14.99 -18.58 -5.49
C GLY A 141 15.47 -17.25 -4.92
N THR A 142 15.88 -16.33 -5.79
CA THR A 142 16.15 -14.93 -5.44
C THR A 142 15.22 -14.03 -6.19
N ILE A 143 14.55 -13.12 -5.46
CA ILE A 143 13.72 -12.07 -6.04
C ILE A 143 14.31 -10.74 -5.62
N SER A 144 14.55 -9.88 -6.61
CA SER A 144 14.89 -8.49 -6.39
C SER A 144 13.62 -7.67 -6.37
N GLU A 145 13.33 -7.02 -5.25
CA GLU A 145 12.25 -6.05 -5.12
C GLU A 145 12.80 -4.67 -5.52
N LYS A 146 12.19 -4.06 -6.54
CA LYS A 146 12.53 -2.69 -6.94
C LYS A 146 11.63 -1.72 -6.19
N GLU A 147 12.23 -0.76 -5.50
CA GLU A 147 11.50 0.31 -4.83
C GLU A 147 10.83 1.24 -5.86
N ASP A 148 9.71 1.85 -5.47
CA ASP A 148 9.06 2.89 -6.27
C ASP A 148 10.04 4.06 -6.49
N PRO A 149 10.12 4.65 -7.68
CA PRO A 149 10.98 5.79 -7.98
C PRO A 149 10.82 6.96 -7.02
N TYR A 150 9.67 7.11 -6.38
CA TYR A 150 9.43 8.07 -5.30
C TYR A 150 10.60 8.17 -4.31
N TYR A 151 11.13 7.04 -3.84
CA TYR A 151 12.19 7.01 -2.84
C TYR A 151 13.55 7.56 -3.31
N ASN A 152 13.72 7.72 -4.61
CA ASN A 152 14.86 8.42 -5.18
C ASN A 152 14.60 9.92 -5.32
N PHE A 153 13.37 10.27 -5.72
CA PHE A 153 12.99 11.66 -5.97
C PHE A 153 12.82 12.48 -4.69
N VAL A 154 12.36 11.89 -3.57
CA VAL A 154 12.19 12.61 -2.29
C VAL A 154 13.49 13.13 -1.67
N LYS A 155 14.63 12.78 -2.23
CA LYS A 155 15.94 13.37 -1.88
C LYS A 155 16.11 14.77 -2.47
N SER A 156 15.23 15.19 -3.37
CA SER A 156 15.22 16.50 -3.99
C SER A 156 14.18 17.39 -3.35
N GLU A 157 14.57 18.58 -2.91
CA GLU A 157 13.67 19.59 -2.37
C GLU A 157 12.58 19.97 -3.37
N GLU A 158 12.93 20.11 -4.65
CA GLU A 158 11.99 20.43 -5.71
C GLU A 158 10.85 19.39 -5.82
N TYR A 159 11.22 18.11 -5.74
CA TYR A 159 10.22 17.04 -5.78
C TYR A 159 9.38 17.00 -4.51
N CYS A 160 9.98 17.18 -3.34
CA CYS A 160 9.24 17.29 -2.09
C CYS A 160 8.23 18.43 -2.15
N GLN A 161 8.62 19.59 -2.68
CA GLN A 161 7.71 20.72 -2.86
C GLN A 161 6.59 20.42 -3.87
N LYS A 162 6.87 19.67 -4.96
CA LYS A 162 5.84 19.18 -5.89
C LYS A 162 4.79 18.33 -5.16
N VAL A 163 5.24 17.39 -4.31
CA VAL A 163 4.35 16.53 -3.53
C VAL A 163 3.54 17.34 -2.50
N LEU A 164 4.19 18.22 -1.73
CA LEU A 164 3.52 19.04 -0.73
C LEU A 164 2.44 19.93 -1.36
N ASN A 165 2.73 20.56 -2.49
CA ASN A 165 1.79 21.39 -3.23
C ASN A 165 0.59 20.57 -3.73
N GLU A 166 0.81 19.36 -4.26
CA GLU A 166 -0.26 18.46 -4.73
C GLU A 166 -1.24 18.12 -3.61
N PHE A 167 -0.74 17.91 -2.39
CA PHE A 167 -1.56 17.59 -1.23
C PHE A 167 -2.09 18.82 -0.46
N GLY A 168 -1.68 20.03 -0.86
CA GLY A 168 -2.08 21.27 -0.18
C GLY A 168 -1.42 21.46 1.18
N ALA A 169 -0.24 20.88 1.37
CA ALA A 169 0.58 21.04 2.57
C ALA A 169 1.49 22.26 2.43
N ASN A 170 1.00 23.45 2.81
CA ASN A 170 1.61 24.74 2.52
C ASN A 170 2.20 25.43 3.76
N GLY A 171 2.73 24.68 4.74
CA GLY A 171 3.43 25.26 5.88
C GLY A 171 4.74 25.91 5.46
N LYS A 172 5.18 26.97 6.16
CA LYS A 172 6.45 27.66 5.90
C LYS A 172 7.66 26.69 5.92
N TYR A 173 7.57 25.65 6.74
CA TYR A 173 8.59 24.60 6.91
C TYR A 173 7.92 23.23 6.75
N ALA A 174 7.07 23.11 5.70
CA ALA A 174 6.34 21.88 5.43
C ALA A 174 7.30 20.71 5.19
N VAL A 175 7.01 19.57 5.82
CA VAL A 175 7.75 18.34 5.64
C VAL A 175 6.83 17.20 5.25
N ILE A 176 7.39 16.19 4.60
CA ILE A 176 6.73 14.92 4.33
C ILE A 176 7.18 13.92 5.40
N VAL A 177 6.22 13.31 6.10
CA VAL A 177 6.48 12.26 7.09
C VAL A 177 6.03 10.92 6.53
N ASN A 178 6.99 10.04 6.27
CA ASN A 178 6.75 8.68 5.80
C ASN A 178 7.08 7.66 6.90
N GLY A 179 6.31 6.56 6.96
CA GLY A 179 6.48 5.53 7.99
C GLY A 179 6.95 4.16 7.49
N HIS A 180 6.84 3.88 6.21
CA HIS A 180 7.05 2.54 5.64
C HIS A 180 8.50 2.07 5.63
N LYS A 181 9.44 2.97 5.37
CA LYS A 181 10.87 2.66 5.26
C LYS A 181 11.57 3.01 6.59
N PRO A 182 12.08 2.01 7.34
CA PRO A 182 12.77 2.30 8.58
C PRO A 182 14.11 2.99 8.31
N VAL A 183 14.42 3.98 9.12
CA VAL A 183 15.73 4.65 9.10
C VAL A 183 16.80 3.72 9.65
N ARG A 184 17.88 3.54 8.90
CA ARG A 184 19.01 2.68 9.30
C ARG A 184 20.07 3.50 10.01
N VAL A 185 19.78 3.90 11.23
CA VAL A 185 20.70 4.70 12.07
C VAL A 185 22.07 4.03 12.20
N LYS A 186 22.13 2.68 12.19
CA LYS A 186 23.40 1.92 12.22
C LYS A 186 24.27 2.15 10.98
N ASP A 187 23.65 2.49 9.86
CA ASP A 187 24.31 2.74 8.57
C ASP A 187 24.56 4.26 8.37
N GLY A 188 24.32 5.09 9.41
CA GLY A 188 24.49 6.53 9.38
C GLY A 188 23.34 7.31 8.74
N GLU A 189 22.20 6.65 8.47
CA GLU A 189 21.02 7.37 7.98
C GLU A 189 20.43 8.24 9.11
N MET A 190 20.04 9.45 8.76
CA MET A 190 19.34 10.36 9.65
C MET A 190 17.83 10.30 9.41
N PRO A 191 16.99 10.50 10.46
CA PRO A 191 15.54 10.59 10.29
C PRO A 191 15.08 11.78 9.43
N GLU A 192 15.95 12.79 9.37
CA GLU A 192 15.77 14.03 8.62
C GLU A 192 16.72 14.01 7.40
N SER A 193 16.18 14.22 6.22
CA SER A 193 16.94 14.33 4.96
C SER A 193 16.49 15.55 4.18
#